data_e89265c7e57ade69e32fafd13cf19901
#
_entry.id   e89265c7e57ade69e32fafd13cf19901
#
_cell.length_a   1.000
_cell.length_b   1.000
_cell.length_c   1.000
_cell.angle_alpha   90.00
_cell.angle_beta   90.00
_cell.angle_gamma   90.00
#
_symmetry.space_group_name_H-M   'P 1'
#
loop_
_entity.id
_entity.type
_entity.pdbx_description
1 polymer ?
#
loop_
_entity_poly.entity_id
_entity_poly.type
_entity_poly.pdbx_seq_one_letter_code
_entity_poly.pdbx_strand_id
1 'polypeptide(L)'
;VYDAMFRMLEQATDSINPIDNSQFQLKADDICYGGDALRWLRLANSLRLRMAMRISNVAPERAKKEADAALNNKWGLMQSNADNLQTVPHYAPVAMGGLDTNGEENCLAMCSVAYKGECVLSWDLEQMYRNESSGGATYYIKTGRNSYTAHVIDPRCMVCWYRGGMTELTLAVGEESLRNDYKGCHRGAQAPDISMGVLNYSLTRTQPKPASKQLNPDYWFNYARPMVWMSYAETQFLLAEAALRGYQGASLTGTAEDYYRCGVK
;
A
#
# COMPACT_ATOMS: atom_id res chain seq x y z
N VAL A 1 -4.09 24.65 -4.32
CA VAL A 1 -4.08 23.28 -4.84
C VAL A 1 -5.31 22.52 -4.31
N TYR A 2 -5.49 22.33 -3.00
CA TYR A 2 -6.61 21.56 -2.43
C TYR A 2 -7.99 22.05 -2.86
N ASP A 3 -8.22 23.39 -2.92
CA ASP A 3 -9.51 23.95 -3.37
C ASP A 3 -9.86 23.56 -4.81
N ALA A 4 -8.87 23.50 -5.69
CA ALA A 4 -9.09 23.05 -7.06
C ALA A 4 -9.45 21.54 -7.08
N MET A 5 -8.74 20.74 -6.31
CA MET A 5 -8.98 19.28 -6.24
C MET A 5 -10.37 18.98 -5.67
N PHE A 6 -10.79 19.66 -4.59
CA PHE A 6 -12.14 19.51 -4.05
C PHE A 6 -13.23 19.88 -5.05
N ARG A 7 -13.05 20.99 -5.78
CA ARG A 7 -14.00 21.39 -6.83
C ARG A 7 -14.09 20.37 -7.96
N MET A 8 -12.94 19.81 -8.38
CA MET A 8 -12.93 18.77 -9.41
C MET A 8 -13.68 17.51 -8.96
N LEU A 9 -13.50 17.08 -7.71
CA LEU A 9 -14.21 15.92 -7.16
C LEU A 9 -15.71 16.19 -7.02
N GLU A 10 -16.09 17.37 -6.58
CA GLU A 10 -17.49 17.81 -6.51
C GLU A 10 -18.15 17.79 -7.89
N GLN A 11 -17.53 18.44 -8.89
CA GLN A 11 -18.01 18.43 -10.26
C GLN A 11 -18.14 17.02 -10.84
N ALA A 12 -17.16 16.14 -10.58
CA ALA A 12 -17.22 14.76 -11.04
C ALA A 12 -18.38 13.99 -10.41
N THR A 13 -18.58 14.13 -9.10
CA THR A 13 -19.67 13.41 -8.39
C THR A 13 -21.05 13.94 -8.72
N ASP A 14 -21.17 15.20 -9.12
CA ASP A 14 -22.44 15.82 -9.53
C ASP A 14 -22.78 15.54 -11.00
N SER A 15 -21.77 15.39 -11.86
CA SER A 15 -21.95 15.24 -13.30
C SER A 15 -22.13 13.80 -13.76
N ILE A 16 -21.57 12.83 -13.04
CA ILE A 16 -21.63 11.41 -13.42
C ILE A 16 -22.94 10.79 -12.93
N ASN A 17 -23.69 10.21 -13.84
CA ASN A 17 -24.86 9.38 -13.51
C ASN A 17 -24.52 7.90 -13.73
N PRO A 18 -24.31 7.09 -12.69
CA PRO A 18 -23.94 5.69 -12.82
C PRO A 18 -25.06 4.79 -13.38
N ILE A 19 -26.27 5.30 -13.47
CA ILE A 19 -27.43 4.57 -14.03
C ILE A 19 -27.45 4.74 -15.56
N ASP A 20 -26.94 5.85 -16.07
CA ASP A 20 -26.83 6.11 -17.48
C ASP A 20 -25.50 5.65 -18.05
N ASN A 21 -25.43 4.38 -18.44
CA ASN A 21 -24.23 3.78 -19.03
C ASN A 21 -23.84 4.40 -20.39
N SER A 22 -24.66 5.29 -20.98
CA SER A 22 -24.33 5.95 -22.23
C SER A 22 -23.16 6.93 -22.09
N GLN A 23 -22.95 7.46 -20.89
CA GLN A 23 -21.88 8.43 -20.60
C GLN A 23 -20.51 7.78 -20.29
N PHE A 24 -20.49 6.51 -19.89
CA PHE A 24 -19.28 5.81 -19.44
C PHE A 24 -19.02 4.58 -20.31
N GLN A 25 -18.46 4.82 -21.50
CA GLN A 25 -18.19 3.74 -22.46
C GLN A 25 -16.75 3.24 -22.45
N LEU A 26 -15.95 3.60 -21.43
CA LEU A 26 -14.53 3.26 -21.37
C LEU A 26 -14.26 1.75 -21.25
N LYS A 27 -15.18 0.97 -20.67
CA LYS A 27 -15.13 -0.51 -20.58
C LYS A 27 -13.69 -1.06 -20.40
N ALA A 28 -13.14 -1.66 -21.46
CA ALA A 28 -11.83 -2.28 -21.44
C ALA A 28 -10.67 -1.28 -21.34
N ASP A 29 -10.90 -0.01 -21.72
CA ASP A 29 -9.88 1.04 -21.58
C ASP A 29 -9.77 1.57 -20.14
N ASP A 30 -10.78 1.29 -19.29
CA ASP A 30 -10.70 1.53 -17.85
C ASP A 30 -10.03 0.34 -17.15
N ILE A 31 -8.74 0.42 -16.99
CA ILE A 31 -7.89 -0.60 -16.35
C ILE A 31 -8.11 -0.75 -14.84
N CYS A 32 -8.90 0.13 -14.22
CA CYS A 32 -9.16 0.11 -12.78
C CYS A 32 -10.48 -0.58 -12.45
N TYR A 33 -11.56 -0.13 -13.06
CA TYR A 33 -12.93 -0.57 -12.71
C TYR A 33 -13.73 -1.10 -13.90
N GLY A 34 -13.12 -1.20 -15.08
CA GLY A 34 -13.79 -1.73 -16.27
C GLY A 34 -14.99 -0.89 -16.73
N GLY A 35 -14.99 0.41 -16.45
CA GLY A 35 -16.08 1.35 -16.79
C GLY A 35 -17.21 1.40 -15.77
N ASP A 36 -17.02 0.88 -14.56
CA ASP A 36 -18.01 0.97 -13.47
C ASP A 36 -18.01 2.39 -12.85
N ALA A 37 -18.94 3.22 -13.33
CA ALA A 37 -19.09 4.59 -12.89
C ALA A 37 -19.41 4.74 -11.39
N LEU A 38 -20.13 3.79 -10.79
CA LEU A 38 -20.45 3.82 -9.37
C LEU A 38 -19.20 3.65 -8.50
N ARG A 39 -18.28 2.77 -8.89
CA ARG A 39 -17.00 2.62 -8.19
C ARG A 39 -16.15 3.88 -8.31
N TRP A 40 -16.14 4.53 -9.46
CA TRP A 40 -15.46 5.82 -9.63
C TRP A 40 -16.06 6.92 -8.73
N LEU A 41 -17.38 6.97 -8.56
CA LEU A 41 -18.04 7.91 -7.66
C LEU A 41 -17.70 7.64 -6.18
N ARG A 42 -17.71 6.37 -5.77
CA ARG A 42 -17.30 5.96 -4.42
C ARG A 42 -15.83 6.27 -4.14
N LEU A 43 -14.97 6.05 -5.11
CA LEU A 43 -13.57 6.46 -5.03
C LEU A 43 -13.44 7.98 -4.86
N ALA A 44 -14.14 8.76 -5.67
CA ALA A 44 -14.09 10.23 -5.60
C ALA A 44 -14.49 10.75 -4.22
N ASN A 45 -15.53 10.19 -3.61
CA ASN A 45 -15.95 10.55 -2.26
C ASN A 45 -14.94 10.09 -1.20
N SER A 46 -14.38 8.89 -1.32
CA SER A 46 -13.34 8.39 -0.42
C SER A 46 -12.07 9.22 -0.51
N LEU A 47 -11.69 9.65 -1.72
CA LEU A 47 -10.57 10.55 -1.95
C LEU A 47 -10.84 11.96 -1.37
N ARG A 48 -12.08 12.46 -1.49
CA ARG A 48 -12.50 13.73 -0.86
C ARG A 48 -12.34 13.65 0.66
N LEU A 49 -12.75 12.55 1.28
CA LEU A 49 -12.57 12.32 2.71
C LEU A 49 -11.07 12.24 3.08
N ARG A 50 -10.25 11.51 2.32
CA ARG A 50 -8.78 11.45 2.51
C ARG A 50 -8.18 12.84 2.51
N MET A 51 -8.53 13.67 1.54
CA MET A 51 -8.01 15.03 1.42
C MET A 51 -8.48 15.92 2.57
N ALA A 52 -9.72 15.79 3.02
CA ALA A 52 -10.25 16.49 4.18
C ALA A 52 -9.44 16.15 5.45
N MET A 53 -9.16 14.86 5.70
CA MET A 53 -8.33 14.45 6.84
C MET A 53 -6.92 15.05 6.75
N ARG A 54 -6.32 15.14 5.57
CA ARG A 54 -4.98 15.72 5.37
C ARG A 54 -4.87 17.19 5.77
N ILE A 55 -5.93 17.96 5.60
CA ILE A 55 -5.93 19.39 5.93
C ILE A 55 -6.57 19.67 7.31
N SER A 56 -7.00 18.66 8.04
CA SER A 56 -7.77 18.81 9.27
C SER A 56 -7.08 19.61 10.37
N ASN A 57 -5.74 19.57 10.43
CA ASN A 57 -4.98 20.31 11.44
C ASN A 57 -4.61 21.74 11.00
N VAL A 58 -4.64 22.03 9.69
CA VAL A 58 -4.26 23.36 9.16
C VAL A 58 -5.45 24.19 8.69
N ALA A 59 -6.57 23.54 8.37
CA ALA A 59 -7.80 24.18 7.92
C ALA A 59 -9.03 23.39 8.42
N PRO A 60 -9.28 23.34 9.75
CA PRO A 60 -10.28 22.45 10.36
C PRO A 60 -11.70 22.68 9.85
N GLU A 61 -12.12 23.92 9.69
CA GLU A 61 -13.47 24.25 9.19
C GLU A 61 -13.67 23.77 7.75
N ARG A 62 -12.65 23.96 6.92
CA ARG A 62 -12.68 23.47 5.54
C ARG A 62 -12.66 21.93 5.52
N ALA A 63 -11.84 21.32 6.33
CA ALA A 63 -11.76 19.85 6.44
C ALA A 63 -13.12 19.28 6.85
N LYS A 64 -13.77 19.86 7.86
CA LYS A 64 -15.10 19.44 8.31
C LYS A 64 -16.12 19.54 7.17
N LYS A 65 -16.17 20.69 6.49
CA LYS A 65 -17.09 20.90 5.36
C LYS A 65 -16.94 19.83 4.27
N GLU A 66 -15.70 19.54 3.88
CA GLU A 66 -15.42 18.57 2.82
C GLU A 66 -15.65 17.13 3.27
N ALA A 67 -15.33 16.80 4.53
CA ALA A 67 -15.63 15.50 5.12
C ALA A 67 -17.14 15.26 5.20
N ASP A 68 -17.90 16.22 5.74
CA ASP A 68 -19.36 16.12 5.84
C ASP A 68 -19.99 15.95 4.43
N ALA A 69 -19.49 16.66 3.43
CA ALA A 69 -19.95 16.52 2.05
C ALA A 69 -19.66 15.11 1.47
N ALA A 70 -18.50 14.56 1.74
CA ALA A 70 -18.14 13.20 1.31
C ALA A 70 -18.98 12.14 2.01
N LEU A 71 -19.15 12.27 3.34
CA LEU A 71 -19.91 11.35 4.19
C LEU A 71 -21.42 11.33 3.89
N ASN A 72 -21.96 12.43 3.41
CA ASN A 72 -23.40 12.56 3.07
C ASN A 72 -23.68 12.40 1.57
N ASN A 73 -22.68 12.13 0.75
CA ASN A 73 -22.91 11.94 -0.68
C ASN A 73 -23.75 10.68 -0.93
N LYS A 74 -24.76 10.80 -1.78
CA LYS A 74 -25.73 9.72 -2.09
C LYS A 74 -25.10 8.45 -2.66
N TRP A 75 -23.90 8.54 -3.25
CA TRP A 75 -23.19 7.39 -3.84
C TRP A 75 -22.36 6.63 -2.80
N GLY A 76 -22.16 7.22 -1.60
CA GLY A 76 -21.35 6.65 -0.54
C GLY A 76 -19.85 6.66 -0.79
N LEU A 77 -19.14 5.95 0.06
CA LEU A 77 -17.69 5.72 -0.01
C LEU A 77 -17.42 4.30 -0.51
N MET A 78 -16.15 3.91 -0.67
CA MET A 78 -15.77 2.53 -0.92
C MET A 78 -16.39 1.59 0.12
N GLN A 79 -16.95 0.47 -0.32
CA GLN A 79 -17.75 -0.44 0.51
C GLN A 79 -17.10 -1.81 0.74
N SER A 80 -16.13 -2.17 -0.09
CA SER A 80 -15.43 -3.46 0.00
C SER A 80 -14.07 -3.41 -0.70
N ASN A 81 -13.28 -4.46 -0.54
CA ASN A 81 -12.01 -4.63 -1.28
C ASN A 81 -12.21 -4.67 -2.82
N ALA A 82 -13.43 -4.93 -3.30
CA ALA A 82 -13.73 -4.83 -4.73
C ALA A 82 -13.68 -3.39 -5.24
N ASP A 83 -13.86 -2.40 -4.35
CA ASP A 83 -13.79 -0.97 -4.69
C ASP A 83 -12.36 -0.40 -4.61
N ASN A 84 -11.35 -1.22 -4.29
CA ASN A 84 -9.97 -0.76 -4.26
C ASN A 84 -9.59 -0.11 -5.59
N LEU A 85 -9.02 1.09 -5.52
CA LEU A 85 -8.37 1.67 -6.69
C LEU A 85 -7.08 0.92 -6.94
N GLN A 86 -7.09 0.08 -7.92
CA GLN A 86 -5.93 -0.72 -8.31
C GLN A 86 -5.83 -0.86 -9.81
N THR A 87 -4.59 -0.86 -10.30
CA THR A 87 -4.30 -1.24 -11.68
C THR A 87 -3.86 -2.69 -11.70
N VAL A 88 -4.44 -3.49 -12.61
CA VAL A 88 -4.02 -4.87 -12.80
C VAL A 88 -2.94 -4.89 -13.88
N PRO A 89 -1.68 -5.20 -13.54
CA PRO A 89 -0.62 -5.26 -14.51
C PRO A 89 -0.87 -6.35 -15.54
N HIS A 90 -0.52 -6.07 -16.78
CA HIS A 90 -0.50 -7.05 -17.85
C HIS A 90 0.94 -7.55 -17.98
N TYR A 91 1.24 -8.70 -17.37
CA TYR A 91 2.57 -9.30 -17.48
C TYR A 91 2.70 -10.07 -18.77
N ALA A 92 3.43 -9.50 -19.72
CA ALA A 92 3.90 -10.22 -20.90
C ALA A 92 5.38 -10.56 -20.70
N PRO A 93 5.75 -11.84 -20.53
CA PRO A 93 7.16 -12.21 -20.43
C PRO A 93 7.87 -11.87 -21.73
N VAL A 94 8.85 -10.97 -21.67
CA VAL A 94 9.72 -10.70 -22.81
C VAL A 94 10.72 -11.84 -22.96
N ALA A 95 10.74 -12.41 -24.13
CA ALA A 95 11.82 -13.28 -24.56
C ALA A 95 13.09 -12.42 -24.63
N MET A 96 14.09 -12.76 -23.78
CA MET A 96 15.44 -12.24 -23.82
C MET A 96 15.73 -10.87 -23.21
N GLY A 97 16.18 -10.88 -21.98
CA GLY A 97 17.24 -10.01 -21.44
C GLY A 97 17.02 -8.49 -21.37
N GLY A 98 15.94 -7.97 -21.90
CA GLY A 98 15.61 -6.57 -21.85
C GLY A 98 14.72 -6.24 -20.65
N LEU A 99 14.84 -5.04 -20.10
CA LEU A 99 13.78 -4.41 -19.34
C LEU A 99 12.55 -4.40 -20.26
N ASP A 100 11.46 -5.04 -19.84
CA ASP A 100 10.23 -4.98 -20.61
C ASP A 100 9.70 -3.56 -20.58
N THR A 101 9.71 -2.92 -21.73
CA THR A 101 9.26 -1.54 -21.88
C THR A 101 7.76 -1.44 -22.11
N ASN A 102 7.03 -2.54 -22.10
CA ASN A 102 5.59 -2.53 -22.36
C ASN A 102 4.75 -1.99 -21.20
N GLY A 103 5.39 -1.61 -20.11
CA GLY A 103 4.84 -0.62 -19.17
C GLY A 103 3.71 -1.07 -18.26
N GLU A 104 3.26 -2.30 -18.35
CA GLU A 104 2.08 -2.79 -17.62
C GLU A 104 2.42 -3.69 -16.41
N GLU A 105 3.69 -3.79 -16.06
CA GLU A 105 4.16 -4.56 -14.92
C GLU A 105 4.06 -3.74 -13.62
N ASN A 106 4.01 -4.42 -12.47
CA ASN A 106 4.04 -3.75 -11.19
C ASN A 106 5.32 -2.94 -11.02
N CYS A 107 5.21 -1.62 -10.95
CA CYS A 107 6.37 -0.73 -10.95
C CYS A 107 7.26 -0.87 -9.72
N LEU A 108 6.72 -1.28 -8.55
CA LEU A 108 7.54 -1.54 -7.36
C LEU A 108 8.40 -2.78 -7.55
N ALA A 109 7.84 -3.84 -8.15
CA ALA A 109 8.61 -5.03 -8.49
C ALA A 109 9.68 -4.71 -9.54
N MET A 110 9.33 -3.95 -10.57
CA MET A 110 10.26 -3.50 -11.62
C MET A 110 11.41 -2.69 -11.04
N CYS A 111 11.14 -1.68 -10.24
CA CYS A 111 12.18 -0.86 -9.60
C CYS A 111 13.09 -1.70 -8.71
N SER A 112 12.54 -2.59 -7.90
CA SER A 112 13.33 -3.43 -6.98
C SER A 112 14.28 -4.37 -7.71
N VAL A 113 13.92 -4.86 -8.91
CA VAL A 113 14.79 -5.74 -9.72
C VAL A 113 15.75 -4.95 -10.58
N ALA A 114 15.29 -3.87 -11.23
CA ALA A 114 16.10 -3.07 -12.15
C ALA A 114 17.29 -2.42 -11.43
N TYR A 115 17.05 -1.93 -10.22
CA TYR A 115 18.05 -1.22 -9.42
C TYR A 115 18.73 -2.09 -8.37
N LYS A 116 18.69 -3.41 -8.51
CA LYS A 116 19.49 -4.42 -7.77
C LYS A 116 19.70 -4.12 -6.28
N GLY A 117 18.63 -3.76 -5.56
CA GLY A 117 18.72 -3.54 -4.13
C GLY A 117 18.83 -2.06 -3.69
N GLU A 118 18.58 -1.12 -4.58
CA GLU A 118 18.43 0.29 -4.18
C GLU A 118 17.14 0.54 -3.40
N CYS A 119 16.15 -0.40 -3.49
CA CYS A 119 14.93 -0.35 -2.69
C CYS A 119 15.17 -1.06 -1.35
N VAL A 120 15.52 -0.29 -0.35
CA VAL A 120 15.77 -0.75 1.02
C VAL A 120 14.65 -0.34 1.97
N LEU A 121 14.51 -1.10 3.06
CA LEU A 121 13.62 -0.73 4.16
C LEU A 121 14.02 0.65 4.70
N SER A 122 13.06 1.54 4.93
CA SER A 122 13.33 2.80 5.61
C SER A 122 13.39 2.59 7.13
N TRP A 123 14.21 3.40 7.80
CA TRP A 123 14.29 3.39 9.26
C TRP A 123 12.93 3.64 9.93
N ASP A 124 12.15 4.61 9.41
CA ASP A 124 10.83 4.92 9.95
C ASP A 124 9.90 3.71 9.90
N LEU A 125 9.92 2.96 8.76
CA LEU A 125 9.09 1.76 8.61
C LEU A 125 9.60 0.61 9.49
N GLU A 126 10.91 0.49 9.67
CA GLU A 126 11.49 -0.46 10.64
C GLU A 126 10.96 -0.18 12.05
N GLN A 127 10.97 1.09 12.50
CA GLN A 127 10.44 1.45 13.82
C GLN A 127 8.94 1.11 13.96
N MET A 128 8.16 1.33 12.91
CA MET A 128 6.75 0.93 12.88
C MET A 128 6.56 -0.59 13.00
N TYR A 129 7.42 -1.38 12.36
CA TYR A 129 7.37 -2.84 12.48
C TYR A 129 7.81 -3.33 13.86
N ARG A 130 8.73 -2.63 14.51
CA ARG A 130 9.21 -3.01 15.86
C ARG A 130 8.20 -2.66 16.95
N ASN A 131 7.39 -1.62 16.73
CA ASN A 131 6.36 -1.16 17.66
C ASN A 131 6.83 -1.12 19.12
N GLU A 132 7.95 -0.46 19.38
CA GLU A 132 8.58 -0.39 20.70
C GLU A 132 7.67 0.25 21.76
N SER A 133 6.69 1.06 21.33
CA SER A 133 5.74 1.75 22.23
C SER A 133 4.68 0.83 22.84
N SER A 134 4.49 -0.38 22.33
CA SER A 134 3.45 -1.32 22.82
C SER A 134 3.99 -2.44 23.72
N GLY A 135 5.21 -2.31 24.23
CA GLY A 135 5.82 -3.33 25.09
C GLY A 135 6.00 -4.66 24.35
N GLY A 136 6.59 -4.59 23.17
CA GLY A 136 6.69 -5.68 22.20
C GLY A 136 6.97 -7.03 22.85
N ALA A 137 6.11 -8.00 22.57
CA ALA A 137 6.31 -9.35 23.07
C ALA A 137 7.62 -9.90 22.49
N THR A 138 8.45 -10.43 23.33
CA THR A 138 9.66 -11.14 22.92
C THR A 138 9.28 -12.57 22.57
N TYR A 139 9.46 -12.98 21.32
CA TYR A 139 9.27 -14.37 20.92
C TYR A 139 10.58 -15.14 21.07
N TYR A 140 10.46 -16.37 21.53
CA TYR A 140 11.53 -17.32 21.49
C TYR A 140 11.38 -18.18 20.25
N ILE A 141 12.29 -18.04 19.30
CA ILE A 141 12.35 -18.92 18.15
C ILE A 141 13.26 -20.09 18.55
N LYS A 142 12.68 -21.29 18.62
CA LYS A 142 13.43 -22.50 18.87
C LYS A 142 13.79 -23.15 17.54
N THR A 143 15.05 -23.10 17.16
CA THR A 143 15.59 -23.83 16.01
C THR A 143 16.52 -24.95 16.51
N GLY A 144 16.06 -26.18 16.42
CA GLY A 144 16.84 -27.34 16.90
C GLY A 144 17.12 -27.29 18.41
N ARG A 145 18.40 -27.35 18.79
CA ARG A 145 18.85 -27.34 20.21
C ARG A 145 19.03 -25.92 20.77
N ASN A 146 18.94 -24.90 19.93
CA ASN A 146 19.19 -23.52 20.32
C ASN A 146 17.88 -22.73 20.39
N SER A 147 17.71 -21.93 21.45
CA SER A 147 16.63 -20.94 21.52
C SER A 147 17.23 -19.55 21.39
N TYR A 148 16.62 -18.76 20.55
CA TYR A 148 17.02 -17.38 20.32
C TYR A 148 15.90 -16.43 20.71
N THR A 149 16.25 -15.34 21.35
CA THR A 149 15.35 -14.24 21.63
C THR A 149 15.25 -13.39 20.37
N ALA A 150 14.11 -13.43 19.70
CA ALA A 150 13.84 -12.52 18.61
C ALA A 150 12.95 -11.39 19.12
N HIS A 151 13.35 -10.14 18.89
CA HIS A 151 12.43 -9.03 19.05
C HIS A 151 11.29 -9.18 18.05
N VAL A 152 10.05 -9.00 18.53
CA VAL A 152 8.89 -9.16 17.67
C VAL A 152 8.88 -8.05 16.66
N ILE A 153 9.15 -8.43 15.43
CA ILE A 153 8.86 -7.60 14.28
C ILE A 153 7.51 -8.04 13.74
N ASP A 154 6.71 -7.09 13.30
CA ASP A 154 5.48 -7.36 12.58
C ASP A 154 5.72 -8.43 11.50
N PRO A 155 4.93 -9.52 11.47
CA PRO A 155 5.15 -10.64 10.54
C PRO A 155 5.11 -10.21 9.05
N ARG A 156 4.48 -9.09 8.72
CA ARG A 156 4.50 -8.51 7.37
C ARG A 156 5.92 -8.15 6.93
N CYS A 157 6.81 -7.84 7.86
CA CYS A 157 8.21 -7.58 7.56
C CYS A 157 8.87 -8.79 6.89
N MET A 158 8.58 -10.00 7.38
CA MET A 158 9.12 -11.26 6.82
C MET A 158 8.65 -11.53 5.38
N VAL A 159 7.48 -11.01 5.02
CA VAL A 159 6.92 -11.19 3.68
C VAL A 159 7.50 -10.19 2.68
N CYS A 160 7.73 -8.94 3.13
CA CYS A 160 8.12 -7.84 2.27
C CYS A 160 9.62 -7.65 2.13
N TRP A 161 10.42 -8.08 3.11
CA TRP A 161 11.83 -7.72 3.23
C TRP A 161 12.71 -8.93 3.50
N TYR A 162 13.94 -8.90 2.98
CA TYR A 162 15.01 -9.77 3.44
C TYR A 162 15.62 -9.20 4.73
N ARG A 163 16.22 -10.05 5.55
CA ARG A 163 17.03 -9.58 6.68
C ARG A 163 18.25 -8.81 6.16
N GLY A 164 18.74 -7.87 6.95
CA GLY A 164 19.90 -7.06 6.55
C GLY A 164 21.10 -7.93 6.16
N GLY A 165 21.72 -7.61 5.06
CA GLY A 165 22.86 -8.35 4.53
C GLY A 165 22.53 -9.65 3.78
N MET A 166 21.27 -10.03 3.66
CA MET A 166 20.85 -11.22 2.95
C MET A 166 20.39 -10.90 1.53
N THR A 167 20.84 -11.68 0.60
CA THR A 167 20.36 -11.70 -0.77
C THR A 167 19.70 -13.06 -1.06
N GLU A 168 18.98 -13.15 -2.15
CA GLU A 168 18.37 -14.42 -2.58
C GLU A 168 19.40 -15.57 -2.72
N LEU A 169 20.63 -15.24 -3.08
CA LEU A 169 21.75 -16.18 -3.19
C LEU A 169 22.17 -16.73 -1.81
N THR A 170 22.06 -15.95 -0.76
CA THR A 170 22.39 -16.40 0.61
C THR A 170 21.30 -17.25 1.25
N LEU A 171 20.04 -17.09 0.84
CA LEU A 171 18.94 -17.97 1.28
C LEU A 171 19.07 -19.41 0.72
N ALA A 172 19.66 -19.58 -0.46
CA ALA A 172 19.86 -20.88 -1.06
C ALA A 172 20.90 -21.76 -0.32
N VAL A 173 21.70 -21.20 0.57
CA VAL A 173 22.78 -21.89 1.29
C VAL A 173 22.33 -22.42 2.67
N GLY A 174 21.08 -22.22 3.07
CA GLY A 174 20.50 -22.90 4.24
C GLY A 174 20.98 -22.47 5.62
N GLU A 175 21.90 -21.52 5.71
CA GLU A 175 22.27 -20.90 6.96
C GLU A 175 21.52 -19.58 7.14
N GLU A 176 20.29 -19.67 7.64
CA GLU A 176 19.66 -18.50 8.26
C GLU A 176 20.52 -18.09 9.46
N SER A 177 21.45 -17.20 9.24
CA SER A 177 22.09 -16.48 10.33
C SER A 177 21.03 -15.62 10.99
N LEU A 178 20.41 -16.14 12.05
CA LEU A 178 19.47 -15.43 12.91
C LEU A 178 20.09 -14.18 13.57
N ARG A 179 21.34 -13.89 13.26
CA ARG A 179 22.10 -12.75 13.80
C ARG A 179 21.83 -11.45 13.07
N ASN A 180 21.36 -11.50 11.84
CA ASN A 180 21.06 -10.29 11.09
C ASN A 180 19.54 -10.02 11.15
N ASP A 181 19.20 -9.02 11.92
CA ASP A 181 17.83 -8.52 12.05
C ASP A 181 17.44 -7.64 10.85
N TYR A 182 16.17 -7.30 10.74
CA TYR A 182 15.72 -6.31 9.75
C TYR A 182 16.26 -4.94 10.09
N LYS A 183 16.82 -4.24 9.11
CA LYS A 183 17.45 -2.96 9.30
C LYS A 183 17.05 -1.97 8.22
N GLY A 184 16.50 -0.85 8.65
CA GLY A 184 16.11 0.26 7.80
C GLY A 184 17.21 1.31 7.62
N CYS A 185 17.20 1.95 6.47
CA CYS A 185 18.07 3.06 6.13
C CYS A 185 17.46 4.39 6.56
N HIS A 186 18.24 5.25 7.18
CA HIS A 186 17.81 6.62 7.53
C HIS A 186 17.56 7.46 6.29
N ARG A 187 16.59 8.36 6.36
CA ARG A 187 16.36 9.36 5.30
C ARG A 187 17.57 10.28 5.18
N GLY A 188 17.93 10.59 3.94
CA GLY A 188 19.07 11.46 3.67
C GLY A 188 20.43 10.76 3.74
N ALA A 189 20.48 9.43 3.87
CA ALA A 189 21.69 8.67 3.68
C ALA A 189 22.29 8.95 2.30
N GLN A 190 23.60 9.21 2.26
CA GLN A 190 24.27 9.53 1.02
C GLN A 190 24.61 8.27 0.21
N ALA A 191 24.79 8.43 -1.09
CA ALA A 191 25.09 7.32 -2.00
C ALA A 191 26.27 6.42 -1.55
N PRO A 192 27.37 6.91 -0.96
CA PRO A 192 28.40 6.06 -0.39
C PRO A 192 27.91 5.17 0.74
N ASP A 193 27.02 5.69 1.60
CA ASP A 193 26.45 4.93 2.71
C ASP A 193 25.54 3.83 2.19
N ILE A 194 24.84 4.08 1.09
CA ILE A 194 23.97 3.12 0.44
C ILE A 194 24.80 2.09 -0.34
N SER A 195 25.78 2.50 -1.11
CA SER A 195 26.58 1.60 -1.94
C SER A 195 27.49 0.66 -1.13
N MET A 196 28.04 1.14 -0.02
CA MET A 196 28.79 0.34 0.96
C MET A 196 27.89 -0.41 1.92
N GLY A 197 26.68 0.08 2.13
CA GLY A 197 25.74 -0.36 3.14
C GLY A 197 24.56 -1.18 2.62
N VAL A 198 24.42 -1.40 1.32
CA VAL A 198 23.37 -2.27 0.75
C VAL A 198 23.38 -3.65 1.41
N LEU A 199 24.55 -4.17 1.71
CA LEU A 199 24.72 -5.44 2.42
C LEU A 199 24.27 -5.39 3.89
N ASN A 200 24.07 -4.20 4.46
CA ASN A 200 23.69 -4.01 5.85
C ASN A 200 22.19 -3.71 6.04
N TYR A 201 21.49 -3.28 4.98
CA TYR A 201 20.08 -2.93 5.04
C TYR A 201 19.20 -4.05 4.50
N SER A 202 17.93 -4.04 4.92
CA SER A 202 16.94 -5.00 4.46
C SER A 202 16.44 -4.61 3.08
N LEU A 203 16.66 -5.49 2.11
CA LEU A 203 16.20 -5.35 0.73
C LEU A 203 14.78 -5.85 0.56
N THR A 204 14.08 -5.36 -0.47
CA THR A 204 12.75 -5.87 -0.83
C THR A 204 12.82 -7.33 -1.27
N ARG A 205 11.88 -8.15 -0.78
CA ARG A 205 11.68 -9.52 -1.29
C ARG A 205 10.91 -9.49 -2.59
N THR A 206 11.64 -9.28 -3.66
CA THR A 206 11.07 -9.23 -5.01
C THR A 206 11.35 -10.52 -5.74
N GLN A 207 10.35 -11.04 -6.42
CA GLN A 207 10.56 -12.20 -7.29
C GLN A 207 11.60 -11.86 -8.34
N PRO A 208 12.65 -12.66 -8.51
CA PRO A 208 13.56 -12.52 -9.64
C PRO A 208 12.79 -12.62 -10.95
N LYS A 209 13.19 -11.88 -11.97
CA LYS A 209 12.52 -11.97 -13.27
C LYS A 209 12.54 -13.43 -13.75
N PRO A 210 11.41 -14.12 -13.80
CA PRO A 210 11.40 -15.53 -14.13
C PRO A 210 11.77 -15.72 -15.60
N ALA A 211 12.68 -16.65 -15.87
CA ALA A 211 12.99 -17.08 -17.23
C ALA A 211 11.77 -17.75 -17.92
N SER A 212 10.80 -18.18 -17.13
CA SER A 212 9.53 -18.77 -17.57
C SER A 212 8.36 -17.92 -17.09
N LYS A 213 7.19 -18.08 -17.73
CA LYS A 213 5.93 -17.36 -17.38
C LYS A 213 5.38 -17.64 -15.99
N GLN A 214 6.07 -18.42 -15.16
CA GLN A 214 5.59 -18.79 -13.83
C GLN A 214 5.90 -17.68 -12.81
N LEU A 215 4.85 -17.00 -12.40
CA LEU A 215 4.90 -16.07 -11.29
C LEU A 215 4.77 -16.88 -9.98
N ASN A 216 5.67 -16.63 -9.04
CA ASN A 216 5.55 -17.22 -7.71
C ASN A 216 4.71 -16.30 -6.81
N PRO A 217 3.51 -16.72 -6.39
CA PRO A 217 2.63 -15.92 -5.54
C PRO A 217 3.20 -15.66 -4.14
N ASP A 218 4.23 -16.44 -3.71
CA ASP A 218 4.85 -16.29 -2.40
C ASP A 218 5.65 -14.99 -2.25
N TYR A 219 6.02 -14.37 -3.39
CA TYR A 219 6.67 -13.07 -3.36
C TYR A 219 5.63 -11.94 -3.31
N TRP A 220 5.75 -11.08 -2.29
CA TRP A 220 4.91 -9.89 -2.18
C TRP A 220 5.10 -8.93 -3.36
N PHE A 221 6.36 -8.69 -3.73
CA PHE A 221 6.70 -7.88 -4.90
C PHE A 221 6.91 -8.80 -6.11
N ASN A 222 5.84 -9.08 -6.85
CA ASN A 222 5.91 -9.76 -8.14
C ASN A 222 5.32 -8.88 -9.26
N TYR A 223 5.72 -9.17 -10.49
CA TYR A 223 5.41 -8.33 -11.65
C TYR A 223 3.93 -8.23 -11.97
N ALA A 224 3.15 -9.26 -11.69
CA ALA A 224 1.72 -9.31 -12.00
C ALA A 224 0.83 -8.90 -10.83
N ARG A 225 1.43 -8.50 -9.71
CA ARG A 225 0.62 -8.09 -8.57
C ARG A 225 -0.05 -6.76 -8.84
N PRO A 226 -1.36 -6.64 -8.57
CA PRO A 226 -2.06 -5.36 -8.70
C PRO A 226 -1.37 -4.26 -7.89
N MET A 227 -1.26 -3.09 -8.49
CA MET A 227 -0.77 -1.92 -7.78
C MET A 227 -1.96 -1.17 -7.17
N VAL A 228 -2.03 -1.18 -5.84
CA VAL A 228 -3.11 -0.54 -5.08
C VAL A 228 -2.74 0.91 -4.79
N TRP A 229 -3.56 1.85 -5.26
CA TRP A 229 -3.41 3.29 -5.07
C TRP A 229 -4.23 3.82 -3.89
N MET A 230 -5.40 3.24 -3.68
CA MET A 230 -6.25 3.48 -2.52
C MET A 230 -7.02 2.22 -2.17
N SER A 231 -6.95 1.77 -0.92
CA SER A 231 -7.64 0.58 -0.46
C SER A 231 -8.92 0.89 0.31
N TYR A 232 -9.82 -0.08 0.35
CA TYR A 232 -10.98 -0.06 1.25
C TYR A 232 -10.54 0.02 2.71
N ALA A 233 -9.49 -0.69 3.09
CA ALA A 233 -8.92 -0.62 4.44
C ALA A 233 -8.56 0.83 4.83
N GLU A 234 -7.93 1.60 3.92
CA GLU A 234 -7.64 3.00 4.16
C GLU A 234 -8.92 3.82 4.37
N THR A 235 -9.96 3.57 3.57
CA THR A 235 -11.26 4.23 3.74
C THR A 235 -11.86 3.94 5.12
N GLN A 236 -11.71 2.71 5.62
CA GLN A 236 -12.16 2.38 6.97
C GLN A 236 -11.37 3.12 8.07
N PHE A 237 -10.06 3.27 7.91
CA PHE A 237 -9.25 4.08 8.85
C PHE A 237 -9.61 5.57 8.78
N LEU A 238 -9.93 6.11 7.61
CA LEU A 238 -10.43 7.47 7.46
C LEU A 238 -11.79 7.67 8.13
N LEU A 239 -12.69 6.68 8.07
CA LEU A 239 -13.96 6.69 8.79
C LEU A 239 -13.75 6.63 10.31
N ALA A 240 -12.80 5.82 10.79
CA ALA A 240 -12.43 5.77 12.20
C ALA A 240 -11.93 7.14 12.70
N GLU A 241 -11.06 7.79 11.92
CA GLU A 241 -10.58 9.15 12.24
C GLU A 241 -11.71 10.18 12.21
N ALA A 242 -12.61 10.13 11.21
CA ALA A 242 -13.76 11.02 11.11
C ALA A 242 -14.68 10.89 12.34
N ALA A 243 -14.92 9.66 12.80
CA ALA A 243 -15.69 9.41 14.01
C ALA A 243 -15.04 9.99 15.27
N LEU A 244 -13.72 9.83 15.42
CA LEU A 244 -12.95 10.41 16.54
C LEU A 244 -12.95 11.94 16.52
N ARG A 245 -12.99 12.56 15.35
CA ARG A 245 -13.08 14.03 15.19
C ARG A 245 -14.51 14.56 15.37
N GLY A 246 -15.48 13.69 15.58
CA GLY A 246 -16.89 14.07 15.73
C GLY A 246 -17.55 14.57 14.45
N TYR A 247 -17.02 14.18 13.27
CA TYR A 247 -17.67 14.45 12.00
C TYR A 247 -18.94 13.61 11.86
N GLN A 248 -19.86 14.05 11.03
CA GLN A 248 -21.17 13.41 10.90
C GLN A 248 -21.58 13.25 9.45
N GLY A 249 -22.25 12.15 9.15
CA GLY A 249 -22.79 11.92 7.81
C GLY A 249 -23.42 10.54 7.68
N ALA A 250 -24.21 10.35 6.63
CA ALA A 250 -24.95 9.11 6.35
C ALA A 250 -24.04 7.87 6.22
N SER A 251 -22.81 8.05 5.78
CA SER A 251 -21.81 6.97 5.67
C SER A 251 -21.09 6.65 6.98
N LEU A 252 -21.36 7.41 8.06
CA LEU A 252 -20.68 7.26 9.35
C LEU A 252 -21.69 6.72 10.41
N THR A 253 -21.95 5.41 10.34
CA THR A 253 -22.98 4.73 11.16
C THR A 253 -22.42 3.94 12.33
N GLY A 254 -21.09 3.67 12.32
CA GLY A 254 -20.38 2.88 13.33
C GLY A 254 -19.53 3.72 14.26
N THR A 255 -18.92 3.07 15.25
CA THR A 255 -17.92 3.68 16.13
C THR A 255 -16.53 3.71 15.46
N ALA A 256 -15.63 4.54 15.97
CA ALA A 256 -14.23 4.54 15.51
C ALA A 256 -13.57 3.17 15.64
N GLU A 257 -13.88 2.41 16.69
CA GLU A 257 -13.36 1.06 16.90
C GLU A 257 -13.89 0.08 15.85
N ASP A 258 -15.18 0.16 15.50
CA ASP A 258 -15.77 -0.71 14.47
C ASP A 258 -15.08 -0.53 13.12
N TYR A 259 -14.87 0.72 12.71
CA TYR A 259 -14.16 1.05 11.47
C TYR A 259 -12.70 0.62 11.52
N TYR A 260 -12.01 0.87 12.63
CA TYR A 260 -10.62 0.43 12.79
C TYR A 260 -10.49 -1.08 12.66
N ARG A 261 -11.33 -1.84 13.35
CA ARG A 261 -11.36 -3.31 13.28
C ARG A 261 -11.68 -3.81 11.87
N CYS A 262 -12.56 -3.12 11.14
CA CYS A 262 -12.87 -3.45 9.76
C CYS A 262 -11.66 -3.20 8.82
N GLY A 263 -10.92 -2.12 9.04
CA GLY A 263 -9.72 -1.81 8.26
C GLY A 263 -8.54 -2.76 8.49
N VAL A 264 -8.48 -3.42 9.65
CA VAL A 264 -7.42 -4.41 9.99
C VAL A 264 -7.73 -5.80 9.42
N LYS A 265 -8.98 -6.15 9.20
CA LYS A 265 -9.41 -7.45 8.63
C LYS A 265 -9.16 -7.52 7.13
#